data_d5c4ab2e810c66c124ecaf47d2222a2d
#
_entry.id   d5c4ab2e810c66c124ecaf47d2222a2d
#
_cell.length_a   1.000
_cell.length_b   1.000
_cell.length_c   1.000
_cell.angle_alpha   90.00
_cell.angle_beta   90.00
_cell.angle_gamma   90.00
#
_symmetry.space_group_name_H-M   'P 1'
#
loop_
_entity.id
_entity.type
_entity.pdbx_description
1 polymer ?
#
loop_
_entity_poly.entity_id
_entity_poly.type
_entity_poly.pdbx_seq_one_letter_code
_entity_poly.pdbx_strand_id
1 'polypeptide(L)'
;MLSPPGDTFARGPWHELPAAFGALLRPRIDAIASGMVEAIRQEVPAYRRPLDSSVGRDLVASVCRAMRQFAELTEAPESAQDHHVRHFRRLGRVEFLNGRTTDGLQAAFRVGARVGGRRYAEIARTASLPAEIVLPLHEAVLTHINALSNEAVKGFVAAQAHAEDEVQRSRRALAQALLEQPHGAAREPLEPLAARARWPLPAQVACLVVRGAAGSRRTVPWPDALVLPRGADLVAVLPEPAGGGPAGTADVRAAVRGRTAALGPAVAPHDAWVSLVCVRLALNHHRDTGAPDGEFLVVGDRLADVHLLGGAPIGRLLGDRTLGVLDGLPAGRAARLAETLEALLMSWGRTAPEVARALGIHPQTARKRLRHLDVLFDGRLADPGFRFEALLALRTRALRG
;
A
#
# COMPACT_ATOMS: atom_id res chain seq x y z
N MET A 1 12.41 14.16 18.76
CA MET A 1 13.58 15.04 18.75
C MET A 1 14.78 14.14 18.95
N LEU A 2 15.50 13.80 17.88
CA LEU A 2 16.71 12.94 17.94
C LEU A 2 17.86 13.84 18.38
N SER A 3 18.51 13.50 19.50
CA SER A 3 19.72 14.18 19.95
C SER A 3 20.78 14.18 18.84
N PRO A 4 21.58 15.25 18.68
CA PRO A 4 22.63 15.29 17.66
C PRO A 4 23.65 14.18 17.89
N PRO A 5 24.27 13.63 16.83
CA PRO A 5 25.14 12.45 16.88
C PRO A 5 26.41 12.57 17.74
N GLY A 6 26.78 13.76 18.20
CA GLY A 6 27.96 13.99 19.01
C GLY A 6 27.84 13.71 20.52
N ASP A 7 26.59 13.57 21.02
CA ASP A 7 26.34 13.57 22.48
C ASP A 7 26.48 12.20 23.16
N THR A 8 26.49 11.11 22.37
CA THR A 8 26.45 9.74 22.92
C THR A 8 27.71 9.36 23.69
N PHE A 9 28.88 9.96 23.34
CA PHE A 9 30.18 9.67 23.96
C PHE A 9 30.78 10.88 24.72
N ALA A 10 30.09 12.03 24.76
CA ALA A 10 30.61 13.26 25.35
C ALA A 10 30.75 13.18 26.88
N ARG A 11 30.04 12.30 27.55
CA ARG A 11 30.15 12.07 29.00
C ARG A 11 30.09 10.60 29.32
N GLY A 12 31.15 9.99 29.78
CA GLY A 12 31.17 8.58 30.12
C GLY A 12 32.28 8.25 31.15
N PRO A 13 32.23 7.04 31.75
CA PRO A 13 33.14 6.62 32.81
C PRO A 13 34.62 6.54 32.37
N TRP A 14 34.92 6.64 31.07
CA TRP A 14 36.30 6.67 30.56
C TRP A 14 37.07 7.91 30.99
N HIS A 15 36.42 8.99 31.43
CA HIS A 15 37.06 10.15 32.05
C HIS A 15 37.72 9.81 33.40
N GLU A 16 37.27 8.76 34.07
CA GLU A 16 37.83 8.31 35.35
C GLU A 16 39.04 7.38 35.17
N LEU A 17 39.27 6.96 33.92
CA LEU A 17 40.40 6.05 33.62
C LEU A 17 41.71 6.80 33.37
N PRO A 18 42.86 6.27 33.80
CA PRO A 18 44.15 6.86 33.46
C PRO A 18 44.36 6.90 31.94
N ALA A 19 44.75 8.02 31.38
CA ALA A 19 45.03 8.14 29.94
C ALA A 19 46.07 7.10 29.44
N ALA A 20 47.00 6.70 30.31
CA ALA A 20 47.96 5.63 30.03
C ALA A 20 47.31 4.28 29.68
N PHE A 21 46.08 4.03 30.09
CA PHE A 21 45.38 2.78 29.79
C PHE A 21 45.18 2.56 28.29
N GLY A 22 44.82 3.59 27.52
CA GLY A 22 44.70 3.52 26.06
C GLY A 22 46.01 3.11 25.38
N ALA A 23 47.12 3.71 25.81
CA ALA A 23 48.48 3.38 25.33
C ALA A 23 48.86 1.91 25.63
N LEU A 24 48.46 1.37 26.78
CA LEU A 24 48.64 -0.05 27.13
C LEU A 24 47.79 -1.00 26.30
N LEU A 25 46.61 -0.56 25.90
CA LEU A 25 45.64 -1.34 25.10
C LEU A 25 46.07 -1.45 23.63
N ARG A 26 46.54 -0.35 22.99
CA ARG A 26 46.83 -0.26 21.55
C ARG A 26 47.69 -1.42 21.00
N PRO A 27 48.81 -1.80 21.57
CA PRO A 27 49.68 -2.87 21.02
C PRO A 27 49.06 -4.27 21.17
N ARG A 28 47.97 -4.40 21.92
CA ARG A 28 47.31 -5.67 22.21
C ARG A 28 45.95 -5.85 21.49
N ILE A 29 45.53 -4.84 20.73
CA ILE A 29 44.21 -4.82 20.07
C ILE A 29 43.98 -6.04 19.19
N ASP A 30 44.92 -6.38 18.30
CA ASP A 30 44.76 -7.46 17.35
C ASP A 30 44.62 -8.84 18.03
N ALA A 31 45.46 -9.08 19.09
CA ALA A 31 45.37 -10.33 19.85
C ALA A 31 44.06 -10.47 20.62
N ILE A 32 43.59 -9.39 21.26
CA ILE A 32 42.35 -9.38 21.99
C ILE A 32 41.15 -9.50 21.03
N ALA A 33 41.18 -8.76 19.91
CA ALA A 33 40.17 -8.81 18.87
C ALA A 33 39.99 -10.23 18.32
N SER A 34 41.07 -10.95 18.06
CA SER A 34 41.03 -12.35 17.63
C SER A 34 40.31 -13.23 18.63
N GLY A 35 40.57 -13.10 19.92
CA GLY A 35 39.86 -13.83 20.98
C GLY A 35 38.38 -13.45 21.08
N MET A 36 38.05 -12.16 20.92
CA MET A 36 36.67 -11.69 20.93
C MET A 36 35.89 -12.24 19.72
N VAL A 37 36.47 -12.17 18.53
CA VAL A 37 35.88 -12.68 17.29
C VAL A 37 35.60 -14.18 17.41
N GLU A 38 36.53 -14.95 17.92
CA GLU A 38 36.36 -16.39 18.08
C GLU A 38 35.23 -16.71 19.10
N ALA A 39 35.18 -16.01 20.22
CA ALA A 39 34.11 -16.18 21.20
C ALA A 39 32.73 -15.81 20.58
N ILE A 40 32.65 -14.72 19.81
CA ILE A 40 31.41 -14.33 19.13
C ILE A 40 30.99 -15.42 18.15
N ARG A 41 31.91 -15.99 17.36
CA ARG A 41 31.59 -17.06 16.42
C ARG A 41 31.13 -18.36 17.09
N GLN A 42 31.67 -18.68 18.25
CA GLN A 42 31.26 -19.86 19.01
C GLN A 42 29.89 -19.70 19.63
N GLU A 43 29.59 -18.54 20.21
CA GLU A 43 28.41 -18.32 21.02
C GLU A 43 27.20 -17.78 20.22
N VAL A 44 27.44 -17.06 19.09
CA VAL A 44 26.38 -16.45 18.28
C VAL A 44 26.30 -17.11 16.93
N PRO A 45 25.27 -17.97 16.69
CA PRO A 45 25.14 -18.77 15.46
C PRO A 45 25.18 -17.93 14.18
N ALA A 46 24.65 -16.72 14.19
CA ALA A 46 24.61 -15.80 13.05
C ALA A 46 26.01 -15.41 12.53
N TYR A 47 27.07 -15.56 13.33
CA TYR A 47 28.46 -15.20 12.99
C TYR A 47 29.39 -16.41 12.77
N ARG A 48 28.87 -17.62 12.67
CA ARG A 48 29.67 -18.87 12.43
C ARG A 48 30.21 -19.00 11.00
N ARG A 49 30.29 -17.93 10.22
CA ARG A 49 30.80 -17.95 8.84
C ARG A 49 32.34 -17.87 8.83
N PRO A 50 32.99 -18.34 7.73
CA PRO A 50 34.46 -18.21 7.57
C PRO A 50 34.91 -16.76 7.67
N LEU A 51 36.09 -16.54 8.26
CA LEU A 51 36.63 -15.19 8.48
C LEU A 51 37.05 -14.49 7.19
N ASP A 52 37.37 -15.23 6.13
CA ASP A 52 37.65 -14.75 4.77
C ASP A 52 36.42 -14.31 4.00
N SER A 53 35.22 -14.62 4.49
CA SER A 53 33.98 -14.09 3.94
C SER A 53 33.88 -12.58 4.19
N SER A 54 33.04 -11.87 3.40
CA SER A 54 32.76 -10.44 3.64
C SER A 54 32.30 -10.18 5.07
N VAL A 55 31.42 -11.05 5.55
CA VAL A 55 30.86 -11.02 6.91
C VAL A 55 31.95 -11.21 8.00
N GLY A 56 32.85 -12.16 7.79
CA GLY A 56 33.96 -12.41 8.73
C GLY A 56 34.91 -11.20 8.81
N ARG A 57 35.25 -10.63 7.67
CA ARG A 57 36.06 -9.42 7.60
C ARG A 57 35.43 -8.21 8.27
N ASP A 58 34.08 -8.02 8.05
CA ASP A 58 33.35 -6.93 8.68
C ASP A 58 33.27 -7.10 10.21
N LEU A 59 33.11 -8.33 10.71
CA LEU A 59 33.16 -8.62 12.14
C LEU A 59 34.52 -8.24 12.75
N VAL A 60 35.63 -8.73 12.16
CA VAL A 60 37.01 -8.43 12.63
C VAL A 60 37.25 -6.91 12.62
N ALA A 61 36.88 -6.25 11.51
CA ALA A 61 37.08 -4.80 11.38
C ALA A 61 36.29 -4.01 12.43
N SER A 62 35.05 -4.44 12.73
CA SER A 62 34.20 -3.77 13.70
C SER A 62 34.69 -3.99 15.14
N VAL A 63 35.16 -5.18 15.48
CA VAL A 63 35.73 -5.47 16.80
C VAL A 63 37.04 -4.64 17.01
N CYS A 64 37.97 -4.65 16.04
CA CYS A 64 39.17 -3.83 16.12
C CYS A 64 38.83 -2.33 16.24
N ARG A 65 37.84 -1.85 15.54
CA ARG A 65 37.42 -0.45 15.59
C ARG A 65 36.83 -0.08 16.95
N ALA A 66 35.98 -0.95 17.53
CA ALA A 66 35.46 -0.73 18.88
C ALA A 66 36.56 -0.59 19.92
N MET A 67 37.58 -1.45 19.83
CA MET A 67 38.73 -1.41 20.76
C MET A 67 39.59 -0.15 20.56
N ARG A 68 39.82 0.25 19.30
CA ARG A 68 40.59 1.49 19.01
C ARG A 68 39.85 2.71 19.56
N GLN A 69 38.52 2.76 19.36
CA GLN A 69 37.69 3.84 19.92
C GLN A 69 37.76 3.88 21.43
N PHE A 70 37.71 2.72 22.11
CA PHE A 70 37.83 2.69 23.57
C PHE A 70 39.18 3.23 24.02
N ALA A 71 40.29 2.88 23.34
CA ALA A 71 41.58 3.42 23.63
C ALA A 71 41.66 4.95 23.40
N GLU A 72 41.06 5.45 22.31
CA GLU A 72 40.96 6.89 22.02
C GLU A 72 40.16 7.65 23.08
N LEU A 73 39.01 7.09 23.55
CA LEU A 73 38.19 7.70 24.60
C LEU A 73 38.92 7.78 25.95
N THR A 74 39.80 6.82 26.26
CA THR A 74 40.60 6.89 27.49
C THR A 74 41.78 7.85 27.38
N GLU A 75 42.37 8.02 26.19
CA GLU A 75 43.47 8.95 25.94
C GLU A 75 43.01 10.39 25.76
N ALA A 76 41.91 10.60 25.06
CA ALA A 76 41.36 11.90 24.72
C ALA A 76 39.81 11.87 24.78
N PRO A 77 39.23 11.93 25.98
CA PRO A 77 37.76 11.80 26.18
C PRO A 77 36.91 12.79 25.38
N GLU A 78 37.45 13.98 25.11
CA GLU A 78 36.77 15.05 24.36
C GLU A 78 36.92 14.92 22.83
N SER A 79 37.55 13.84 22.36
CA SER A 79 37.79 13.64 20.92
C SER A 79 36.48 13.41 20.16
N ALA A 80 36.39 13.90 18.90
CA ALA A 80 35.24 13.75 18.05
C ALA A 80 35.01 12.28 17.66
N GLN A 81 33.87 11.74 18.01
CA GLN A 81 33.51 10.31 17.81
C GLN A 81 32.60 10.04 16.58
N ASP A 82 32.31 11.05 15.78
CA ASP A 82 31.33 10.95 14.65
C ASP A 82 31.68 9.86 13.63
N HIS A 83 32.95 9.63 13.39
CA HIS A 83 33.41 8.61 12.43
C HIS A 83 33.17 7.18 12.94
N HIS A 84 33.23 6.97 14.26
CA HIS A 84 32.86 5.69 14.89
C HIS A 84 31.36 5.49 14.88
N VAL A 85 30.59 6.51 15.23
CA VAL A 85 29.12 6.48 15.18
C VAL A 85 28.64 6.11 13.77
N ARG A 86 29.19 6.76 12.73
CA ARG A 86 28.86 6.42 11.34
C ARG A 86 29.19 4.97 10.98
N HIS A 87 30.33 4.44 11.48
CA HIS A 87 30.71 3.05 11.22
C HIS A 87 29.70 2.07 11.83
N PHE A 88 29.29 2.24 13.10
CA PHE A 88 28.36 1.32 13.75
C PHE A 88 26.94 1.43 13.22
N ARG A 89 26.48 2.62 12.81
CA ARG A 89 25.23 2.75 12.05
C ARG A 89 25.31 2.01 10.71
N ARG A 90 26.43 2.10 10.00
CA ARG A 90 26.66 1.33 8.77
C ARG A 90 26.66 -0.18 9.04
N LEU A 91 27.30 -0.62 10.12
CA LEU A 91 27.29 -2.03 10.54
C LEU A 91 25.84 -2.51 10.69
N GLY A 92 24.99 -1.80 11.44
CA GLY A 92 23.60 -2.17 11.61
C GLY A 92 22.82 -2.26 10.28
N ARG A 93 23.07 -1.33 9.35
CA ARG A 93 22.50 -1.40 8.00
C ARG A 93 22.94 -2.66 7.24
N VAL A 94 24.24 -3.00 7.31
CA VAL A 94 24.79 -4.21 6.65
C VAL A 94 24.20 -5.48 7.26
N GLU A 95 24.01 -5.51 8.58
CA GLU A 95 23.37 -6.63 9.28
C GLU A 95 21.93 -6.85 8.79
N PHE A 96 21.15 -5.78 8.65
CA PHE A 96 19.80 -5.84 8.07
C PHE A 96 19.81 -6.39 6.63
N LEU A 97 20.67 -5.86 5.77
CA LEU A 97 20.79 -6.29 4.37
C LEU A 97 21.22 -7.75 4.21
N ASN A 98 21.96 -8.28 5.19
CA ASN A 98 22.35 -9.69 5.25
C ASN A 98 21.27 -10.62 5.87
N GLY A 99 20.08 -10.08 6.17
CA GLY A 99 18.96 -10.85 6.73
C GLY A 99 19.18 -11.30 8.18
N ARG A 100 20.04 -10.62 8.94
CA ARG A 100 20.25 -10.91 10.36
C ARG A 100 19.25 -10.19 11.24
N THR A 101 19.19 -10.61 12.51
CA THR A 101 18.29 -10.04 13.51
C THR A 101 19.04 -9.09 14.45
N THR A 102 18.31 -8.15 15.04
CA THR A 102 18.82 -7.29 16.11
C THR A 102 19.31 -8.09 17.31
N ASP A 103 18.66 -9.21 17.63
CA ASP A 103 19.04 -10.07 18.76
C ASP A 103 20.42 -10.69 18.56
N GLY A 104 20.73 -11.17 17.34
CA GLY A 104 22.04 -11.68 16.98
C GLY A 104 23.13 -10.61 17.10
N LEU A 105 22.83 -9.39 16.60
CA LEU A 105 23.72 -8.24 16.70
C LEU A 105 24.00 -7.86 18.16
N GLN A 106 22.97 -7.74 18.99
CA GLN A 106 23.13 -7.41 20.42
C GLN A 106 23.85 -8.54 21.20
N ALA A 107 23.60 -9.81 20.84
CA ALA A 107 24.31 -10.93 21.43
C ALA A 107 25.82 -10.85 21.17
N ALA A 108 26.24 -10.48 19.95
CA ALA A 108 27.63 -10.29 19.61
C ALA A 108 28.29 -9.16 20.44
N PHE A 109 27.60 -8.03 20.64
CA PHE A 109 28.09 -6.95 21.51
C PHE A 109 28.24 -7.41 22.96
N ARG A 110 27.26 -8.18 23.50
CA ARG A 110 27.36 -8.72 24.89
C ARG A 110 28.56 -9.68 25.08
N VAL A 111 28.80 -10.57 24.11
CA VAL A 111 29.96 -11.47 24.13
C VAL A 111 31.23 -10.65 24.05
N GLY A 112 31.27 -9.66 23.15
CA GLY A 112 32.42 -8.73 23.04
C GLY A 112 32.72 -7.98 24.35
N ALA A 113 31.69 -7.42 25.01
CA ALA A 113 31.86 -6.73 26.29
C ALA A 113 32.45 -7.65 27.36
N ARG A 114 31.93 -8.88 27.47
CA ARG A 114 32.36 -9.87 28.47
C ARG A 114 33.83 -10.28 28.26
N VAL A 115 34.21 -10.62 27.01
CA VAL A 115 35.57 -11.04 26.68
C VAL A 115 36.55 -9.87 26.78
N GLY A 116 36.19 -8.71 26.18
CA GLY A 116 36.99 -7.49 26.24
C GLY A 116 37.24 -7.01 27.67
N GLY A 117 36.16 -6.94 28.49
CA GLY A 117 36.29 -6.51 29.90
C GLY A 117 37.23 -7.36 30.71
N ARG A 118 37.21 -8.71 30.54
CA ARG A 118 38.18 -9.60 31.19
C ARG A 118 39.62 -9.30 30.78
N ARG A 119 39.85 -9.13 29.48
CA ARG A 119 41.18 -8.84 28.95
C ARG A 119 41.70 -7.47 29.40
N TYR A 120 40.81 -6.48 29.45
CA TYR A 120 41.17 -5.14 29.94
C TYR A 120 41.54 -5.15 31.42
N ALA A 121 40.80 -5.90 32.25
CA ALA A 121 41.13 -6.09 33.66
C ALA A 121 42.48 -6.84 33.84
N GLU A 122 42.78 -7.82 32.98
CA GLU A 122 44.11 -8.50 32.99
C GLU A 122 45.26 -7.52 32.63
N ILE A 123 45.04 -6.64 31.65
CA ILE A 123 46.02 -5.62 31.28
C ILE A 123 46.27 -4.65 32.44
N ALA A 124 45.19 -4.15 33.06
CA ALA A 124 45.29 -3.24 34.20
C ALA A 124 46.08 -3.85 35.35
N ARG A 125 45.82 -5.12 35.68
CA ARG A 125 46.51 -5.87 36.73
C ARG A 125 48.01 -6.09 36.37
N THR A 126 48.27 -6.46 35.11
CA THR A 126 49.66 -6.74 34.67
C THR A 126 50.50 -5.46 34.62
N ALA A 127 49.89 -4.32 34.35
CA ALA A 127 50.51 -3.02 34.38
C ALA A 127 50.61 -2.39 35.78
N SER A 128 50.22 -3.13 36.83
CA SER A 128 50.22 -2.68 38.24
C SER A 128 49.41 -1.37 38.43
N LEU A 129 48.35 -1.18 37.69
CA LEU A 129 47.46 -0.05 37.91
C LEU A 129 46.69 -0.21 39.24
N PRO A 130 46.26 0.90 39.90
CA PRO A 130 45.56 0.86 41.15
C PRO A 130 44.30 -0.02 41.08
N ALA A 131 43.97 -0.78 42.13
CA ALA A 131 42.84 -1.67 42.13
C ALA A 131 41.47 -0.92 42.02
N GLU A 132 41.47 0.33 42.45
CA GLU A 132 40.28 1.22 42.38
C GLU A 132 39.80 1.47 40.97
N ILE A 133 40.65 1.26 39.93
CA ILE A 133 40.23 1.48 38.54
C ILE A 133 39.36 0.35 37.99
N VAL A 134 39.29 -0.82 38.65
CA VAL A 134 38.59 -2.01 38.11
C VAL A 134 37.11 -1.75 37.93
N LEU A 135 36.48 -1.07 38.90
CA LEU A 135 35.05 -0.73 38.80
C LEU A 135 34.78 0.33 37.72
N PRO A 136 35.46 1.49 37.69
CA PRO A 136 35.34 2.45 36.57
C PRO A 136 35.63 1.83 35.20
N LEU A 137 36.62 0.93 35.11
CA LEU A 137 36.93 0.23 33.85
C LEU A 137 35.78 -0.66 33.39
N HIS A 138 35.13 -1.38 34.32
CA HIS A 138 33.99 -2.22 34.00
C HIS A 138 32.79 -1.37 33.52
N GLU A 139 32.48 -0.28 34.22
CA GLU A 139 31.45 0.67 33.85
C GLU A 139 31.71 1.33 32.49
N ALA A 140 32.97 1.73 32.23
CA ALA A 140 33.36 2.31 30.97
C ALA A 140 33.19 1.32 29.79
N VAL A 141 33.57 0.05 29.96
CA VAL A 141 33.37 -1.00 28.95
C VAL A 141 31.90 -1.22 28.67
N LEU A 142 31.08 -1.36 29.70
CA LEU A 142 29.63 -1.57 29.51
C LEU A 142 28.96 -0.38 28.85
N THR A 143 29.27 0.83 29.30
CA THR A 143 28.72 2.08 28.72
C THR A 143 29.12 2.23 27.25
N HIS A 144 30.41 2.00 26.93
CA HIS A 144 30.93 2.06 25.58
C HIS A 144 30.22 1.06 24.66
N ILE A 145 30.16 -0.22 25.05
CA ILE A 145 29.54 -1.27 24.24
C ILE A 145 28.03 -1.04 24.05
N ASN A 146 27.35 -0.60 25.11
CA ASN A 146 25.93 -0.23 25.01
C ASN A 146 25.71 0.93 24.01
N ALA A 147 26.57 1.94 24.05
CA ALA A 147 26.52 3.06 23.11
C ALA A 147 26.71 2.59 21.65
N LEU A 148 27.70 1.74 21.38
CA LEU A 148 27.96 1.15 20.07
C LEU A 148 26.79 0.27 19.58
N SER A 149 26.29 -0.58 20.47
CA SER A 149 25.13 -1.44 20.20
C SER A 149 23.91 -0.62 19.81
N ASN A 150 23.62 0.46 20.56
CA ASN A 150 22.52 1.36 20.27
C ASN A 150 22.68 2.06 18.90
N GLU A 151 23.87 2.51 18.55
CA GLU A 151 24.12 3.10 17.23
C GLU A 151 23.97 2.07 16.09
N ALA A 152 24.40 0.84 16.30
CA ALA A 152 24.19 -0.24 15.33
C ALA A 152 22.69 -0.59 15.18
N VAL A 153 21.93 -0.66 16.27
CA VAL A 153 20.47 -0.88 16.22
C VAL A 153 19.76 0.29 15.52
N LYS A 154 20.15 1.55 15.77
CA LYS A 154 19.60 2.70 15.02
C LYS A 154 19.83 2.56 13.51
N GLY A 155 21.01 2.13 13.10
CA GLY A 155 21.33 1.87 11.69
C GLY A 155 20.51 0.74 11.07
N PHE A 156 20.27 -0.32 11.83
CA PHE A 156 19.42 -1.46 11.44
C PHE A 156 17.97 -1.02 11.23
N VAL A 157 17.38 -0.36 12.22
CA VAL A 157 15.99 0.12 12.16
C VAL A 157 15.79 1.14 11.04
N ALA A 158 16.75 2.04 10.85
CA ALA A 158 16.68 2.99 9.74
C ALA A 158 16.71 2.30 8.36
N ALA A 159 17.51 1.24 8.20
CA ALA A 159 17.56 0.46 6.97
C ALA A 159 16.25 -0.32 6.72
N GLN A 160 15.68 -0.89 7.77
CA GLN A 160 14.38 -1.57 7.72
C GLN A 160 13.27 -0.61 7.30
N ALA A 161 13.15 0.54 7.96
CA ALA A 161 12.17 1.57 7.63
C ALA A 161 12.32 2.06 6.17
N HIS A 162 13.56 2.24 5.70
CA HIS A 162 13.83 2.64 4.32
C HIS A 162 13.37 1.58 3.29
N ALA A 163 13.62 0.29 3.60
CA ALA A 163 13.17 -0.81 2.74
C ALA A 163 11.63 -0.93 2.70
N GLU A 164 10.96 -0.72 3.83
CA GLU A 164 9.49 -0.67 3.91
C GLU A 164 8.93 0.51 3.10
N ASP A 165 9.53 1.69 3.21
CA ASP A 165 9.15 2.89 2.44
C ASP A 165 9.36 2.68 0.92
N GLU A 166 10.40 1.96 0.52
CA GLU A 166 10.65 1.64 -0.89
C GLU A 166 9.59 0.70 -1.45
N VAL A 167 9.21 -0.34 -0.70
CA VAL A 167 8.10 -1.24 -1.07
C VAL A 167 6.79 -0.44 -1.18
N GLN A 168 6.50 0.43 -0.23
CA GLN A 168 5.27 1.25 -0.27
C GLN A 168 5.27 2.22 -1.46
N ARG A 169 6.42 2.81 -1.80
CA ARG A 169 6.54 3.65 -3.02
C ARG A 169 6.31 2.82 -4.28
N SER A 170 6.86 1.61 -4.35
CA SER A 170 6.68 0.69 -5.48
C SER A 170 5.22 0.23 -5.59
N ARG A 171 4.52 -0.04 -4.47
CA ARG A 171 3.09 -0.36 -4.45
C ARG A 171 2.23 0.80 -4.96
N ARG A 172 2.56 2.03 -4.61
CA ARG A 172 1.88 3.22 -5.14
C ARG A 172 2.10 3.40 -6.64
N ALA A 173 3.33 3.21 -7.11
CA ALA A 173 3.66 3.28 -8.54
C ALA A 173 2.90 2.21 -9.35
N LEU A 174 2.84 0.97 -8.85
CA LEU A 174 2.05 -0.09 -9.47
C LEU A 174 0.55 0.26 -9.49
N ALA A 175 0.00 0.77 -8.37
CA ALA A 175 -1.40 1.20 -8.33
C ALA A 175 -1.70 2.30 -9.36
N GLN A 176 -0.80 3.26 -9.54
CA GLN A 176 -0.93 4.30 -10.56
C GLN A 176 -0.93 3.70 -11.96
N ALA A 177 0.03 2.84 -12.29
CA ALA A 177 0.12 2.19 -13.60
C ALA A 177 -1.12 1.35 -13.94
N LEU A 178 -1.68 0.63 -12.95
CA LEU A 178 -2.92 -0.15 -13.12
C LEU A 178 -4.16 0.72 -13.37
N LEU A 179 -4.20 1.92 -12.78
CA LEU A 179 -5.35 2.81 -12.81
C LEU A 179 -5.28 3.90 -13.89
N GLU A 180 -4.19 3.97 -14.63
CA GLU A 180 -4.04 4.87 -15.77
C GLU A 180 -4.60 4.23 -17.03
N GLN A 181 -5.39 5.03 -17.78
CA GLN A 181 -5.88 4.60 -19.08
C GLN A 181 -4.71 4.54 -20.05
N PRO A 182 -4.51 3.41 -20.75
CA PRO A 182 -3.43 3.32 -21.74
C PRO A 182 -3.58 4.36 -22.86
N HIS A 183 -2.52 5.11 -23.12
CA HIS A 183 -2.43 6.01 -24.26
C HIS A 183 -1.71 5.27 -25.41
N GLY A 184 -2.48 4.78 -26.39
CA GLY A 184 -1.94 4.03 -27.53
C GLY A 184 -1.95 2.52 -27.37
N ALA A 185 -1.33 1.81 -28.34
CA ALA A 185 -1.34 0.34 -28.42
C ALA A 185 -0.30 -0.34 -27.52
N ALA A 186 0.71 0.38 -27.04
CA ALA A 186 1.77 -0.18 -26.19
C ALA A 186 1.36 -0.12 -24.72
N ARG A 187 1.22 -1.31 -24.09
CA ARG A 187 1.02 -1.44 -22.65
C ARG A 187 2.38 -1.66 -21.99
N GLU A 188 2.69 -0.90 -20.95
CA GLU A 188 3.87 -1.19 -20.14
C GLU A 188 3.71 -2.55 -19.43
N PRO A 189 4.78 -3.37 -19.38
CA PRO A 189 4.74 -4.63 -18.63
C PRO A 189 4.58 -4.35 -17.15
N LEU A 190 3.57 -4.96 -16.52
CA LEU A 190 3.28 -4.80 -15.09
C LEU A 190 4.18 -5.65 -14.20
N GLU A 191 4.78 -6.71 -14.74
CA GLU A 191 5.57 -7.68 -14.01
C GLU A 191 6.76 -7.06 -13.25
N PRO A 192 7.57 -6.15 -13.85
CA PRO A 192 8.67 -5.51 -13.14
C PRO A 192 8.21 -4.62 -11.99
N LEU A 193 7.08 -3.92 -12.16
CA LEU A 193 6.50 -3.07 -11.12
C LEU A 193 5.92 -3.94 -9.99
N ALA A 194 5.23 -5.02 -10.33
CA ALA A 194 4.66 -5.98 -9.39
C ALA A 194 5.75 -6.66 -8.54
N ALA A 195 6.87 -7.05 -9.16
CA ALA A 195 8.01 -7.63 -8.46
C ALA A 195 8.61 -6.65 -7.43
N ARG A 196 8.84 -5.39 -7.81
CA ARG A 196 9.33 -4.32 -6.90
C ARG A 196 8.35 -4.03 -5.77
N ALA A 197 7.05 -4.04 -6.06
CA ALA A 197 5.98 -3.85 -5.10
C ALA A 197 5.80 -5.05 -4.15
N ARG A 198 6.49 -6.17 -4.39
CA ARG A 198 6.25 -7.47 -3.73
C ARG A 198 4.78 -7.84 -3.76
N TRP A 199 4.15 -7.65 -4.93
CA TRP A 199 2.74 -7.88 -5.13
C TRP A 199 2.55 -8.88 -6.27
N PRO A 200 2.22 -10.15 -5.98
CA PRO A 200 1.96 -11.16 -7.01
C PRO A 200 0.81 -10.69 -7.90
N LEU A 201 1.00 -10.67 -9.22
CA LEU A 201 -0.06 -10.30 -10.15
C LEU A 201 -1.19 -11.34 -10.08
N PRO A 202 -2.40 -10.96 -9.65
CA PRO A 202 -3.55 -11.86 -9.62
C PRO A 202 -4.12 -12.04 -11.04
N ALA A 203 -4.96 -13.06 -11.22
CA ALA A 203 -5.66 -13.29 -12.48
C ALA A 203 -6.65 -12.16 -12.79
N GLN A 204 -7.32 -11.66 -11.76
CA GLN A 204 -8.29 -10.56 -11.85
C GLN A 204 -8.13 -9.59 -10.69
N VAL A 205 -8.57 -8.36 -10.91
CA VAL A 205 -8.60 -7.28 -9.92
C VAL A 205 -9.93 -6.54 -9.99
N ALA A 206 -10.36 -5.98 -8.88
CA ALA A 206 -11.50 -5.07 -8.82
C ALA A 206 -11.11 -3.75 -8.16
N CYS A 207 -11.63 -2.64 -8.64
CA CYS A 207 -11.42 -1.34 -8.02
C CYS A 207 -12.49 -1.04 -6.99
N LEU A 208 -12.07 -0.62 -5.80
CA LEU A 208 -12.93 -0.08 -4.74
C LEU A 208 -12.64 1.41 -4.59
N VAL A 209 -13.68 2.23 -4.55
CA VAL A 209 -13.55 3.64 -4.17
C VAL A 209 -14.39 3.89 -2.93
N VAL A 210 -13.78 4.52 -1.92
CA VAL A 210 -14.45 4.92 -0.67
C VAL A 210 -14.36 6.43 -0.55
N ARG A 211 -15.52 7.11 -0.53
CA ARG A 211 -15.58 8.58 -0.46
C ARG A 211 -15.17 9.10 0.89
N GLY A 212 -14.48 10.23 0.90
CA GLY A 212 -14.06 10.94 2.11
C GLY A 212 -13.05 10.19 2.97
N ALA A 213 -12.36 9.18 2.45
CA ALA A 213 -11.52 8.28 3.23
C ALA A 213 -10.01 8.46 3.04
N ALA A 214 -9.56 9.47 2.29
CA ALA A 214 -8.15 9.65 1.95
C ALA A 214 -7.18 9.73 3.16
N GLY A 215 -7.64 10.23 4.30
CA GLY A 215 -6.87 10.32 5.55
C GLY A 215 -6.96 9.10 6.46
N SER A 216 -7.77 8.11 6.13
CA SER A 216 -8.07 6.97 7.01
C SER A 216 -7.26 5.74 6.63
N ARG A 217 -6.14 5.48 7.32
CA ARG A 217 -5.36 4.23 7.17
C ARG A 217 -6.12 2.95 7.58
N ARG A 218 -7.23 3.08 8.32
CA ARG A 218 -8.04 1.94 8.82
C ARG A 218 -9.13 1.45 7.86
N THR A 219 -9.30 2.10 6.71
CA THR A 219 -10.47 1.87 5.85
C THR A 219 -10.33 0.66 4.92
N VAL A 220 -9.12 0.13 4.75
CA VAL A 220 -8.87 -1.03 3.88
C VAL A 220 -8.12 -2.10 4.66
N PRO A 221 -8.82 -3.10 5.21
CA PRO A 221 -8.23 -4.13 6.07
C PRO A 221 -7.51 -5.24 5.28
N TRP A 222 -7.33 -5.08 3.96
CA TRP A 222 -6.68 -6.08 3.12
C TRP A 222 -5.20 -5.75 2.94
N PRO A 223 -4.28 -6.56 3.47
CA PRO A 223 -2.83 -6.34 3.33
C PRO A 223 -2.36 -6.39 1.88
N ASP A 224 -3.07 -7.13 1.04
CA ASP A 224 -2.74 -7.29 -0.38
C ASP A 224 -3.37 -6.22 -1.27
N ALA A 225 -4.22 -5.33 -0.75
CA ALA A 225 -4.77 -4.23 -1.52
C ALA A 225 -3.70 -3.19 -1.87
N LEU A 226 -3.71 -2.72 -3.12
CA LEU A 226 -2.94 -1.54 -3.51
C LEU A 226 -3.80 -0.31 -3.28
N VAL A 227 -3.37 0.57 -2.40
CA VAL A 227 -4.16 1.73 -1.94
C VAL A 227 -3.55 3.02 -2.43
N LEU A 228 -4.38 3.87 -3.04
CA LEU A 228 -3.99 5.17 -3.57
C LEU A 228 -5.01 6.25 -3.16
N PRO A 229 -4.62 7.23 -2.32
CA PRO A 229 -5.46 8.40 -2.08
C PRO A 229 -5.60 9.25 -3.36
N ARG A 230 -6.82 9.65 -3.70
CA ARG A 230 -7.11 10.57 -4.83
C ARG A 230 -8.09 11.67 -4.38
N GLY A 231 -7.56 12.85 -4.12
CA GLY A 231 -8.34 13.94 -3.52
C GLY A 231 -8.81 13.57 -2.12
N ALA A 232 -10.10 13.67 -1.86
CA ALA A 232 -10.72 13.25 -0.60
C ALA A 232 -11.00 11.74 -0.54
N ASP A 233 -10.97 11.05 -1.67
CA ASP A 233 -11.36 9.65 -1.79
C ASP A 233 -10.17 8.69 -1.66
N LEU A 234 -10.46 7.48 -1.24
CA LEU A 234 -9.53 6.36 -1.22
C LEU A 234 -9.86 5.41 -2.36
N VAL A 235 -8.90 5.16 -3.24
CA VAL A 235 -8.98 4.15 -4.30
C VAL A 235 -8.16 2.95 -3.89
N ALA A 236 -8.74 1.76 -3.96
CA ALA A 236 -8.02 0.51 -3.72
C ALA A 236 -8.19 -0.43 -4.92
N VAL A 237 -7.09 -1.06 -5.33
CA VAL A 237 -7.11 -2.20 -6.27
C VAL A 237 -7.03 -3.45 -5.42
N LEU A 238 -8.08 -4.24 -5.45
CA LEU A 238 -8.21 -5.48 -4.70
C LEU A 238 -7.90 -6.65 -5.63
N PRO A 239 -7.00 -7.58 -5.23
CA PRO A 239 -6.90 -8.84 -5.93
C PRO A 239 -8.20 -9.60 -5.72
N GLU A 240 -8.76 -10.16 -6.79
CA GLU A 240 -9.94 -11.01 -6.65
C GLU A 240 -9.53 -12.30 -5.94
N PRO A 241 -10.16 -12.65 -4.80
CA PRO A 241 -9.92 -13.93 -4.19
C PRO A 241 -10.33 -15.04 -5.15
N ALA A 242 -9.49 -16.05 -5.30
CA ALA A 242 -9.75 -17.21 -6.14
C ALA A 242 -11.11 -17.81 -5.76
N GLY A 243 -12.10 -17.62 -6.64
CA GLY A 243 -13.48 -18.05 -6.39
C GLY A 243 -14.50 -16.91 -6.32
N GLY A 244 -14.21 -15.76 -6.96
CA GLY A 244 -15.05 -14.55 -7.02
C GLY A 244 -16.54 -14.85 -6.82
N GLY A 245 -17.03 -14.59 -5.62
CA GLY A 245 -18.39 -14.90 -5.22
C GLY A 245 -18.92 -13.90 -4.18
N PRO A 246 -20.16 -14.08 -3.76
CA PRO A 246 -20.83 -13.17 -2.80
C PRO A 246 -20.07 -12.98 -1.48
N ALA A 247 -19.20 -13.94 -1.09
CA ALA A 247 -18.42 -13.86 0.14
C ALA A 247 -17.40 -12.71 0.11
N GLY A 248 -16.63 -12.55 -0.98
CA GLY A 248 -15.67 -11.44 -1.09
C GLY A 248 -16.34 -10.06 -1.09
N THR A 249 -17.50 -9.94 -1.75
CA THR A 249 -18.30 -8.71 -1.75
C THR A 249 -18.87 -8.38 -0.36
N ALA A 250 -19.26 -9.40 0.42
CA ALA A 250 -19.78 -9.23 1.78
C ALA A 250 -18.71 -8.68 2.73
N ASP A 251 -17.47 -9.17 2.63
CA ASP A 251 -16.33 -8.70 3.44
C ASP A 251 -15.99 -7.24 3.09
N VAL A 252 -15.99 -6.90 1.79
CA VAL A 252 -15.78 -5.52 1.34
C VAL A 252 -16.87 -4.61 1.91
N ARG A 253 -18.14 -5.00 1.80
CA ARG A 253 -19.29 -4.26 2.34
C ARG A 253 -19.15 -4.04 3.85
N ALA A 254 -18.76 -5.08 4.60
CA ALA A 254 -18.55 -4.99 6.05
C ALA A 254 -17.44 -3.99 6.41
N ALA A 255 -16.34 -4.00 5.68
CA ALA A 255 -15.19 -3.14 5.92
C ALA A 255 -15.48 -1.64 5.64
N VAL A 256 -16.36 -1.32 4.69
CA VAL A 256 -16.72 0.06 4.33
C VAL A 256 -18.05 0.51 4.92
N ARG A 257 -18.61 -0.23 5.89
CA ARG A 257 -19.91 0.06 6.49
C ARG A 257 -20.01 1.52 6.96
N GLY A 258 -21.14 2.17 6.61
CA GLY A 258 -21.41 3.56 6.97
C GLY A 258 -20.68 4.59 6.11
N ARG A 259 -20.03 4.17 5.02
CA ARG A 259 -19.37 5.05 4.06
C ARG A 259 -19.95 4.83 2.66
N THR A 260 -20.08 5.91 1.91
CA THR A 260 -20.43 5.80 0.49
C THR A 260 -19.24 5.20 -0.24
N ALA A 261 -19.44 4.01 -0.82
CA ALA A 261 -18.39 3.28 -1.50
C ALA A 261 -18.96 2.49 -2.68
N ALA A 262 -18.11 2.20 -3.67
CA ALA A 262 -18.50 1.35 -4.79
C ALA A 262 -17.38 0.39 -5.17
N LEU A 263 -17.77 -0.85 -5.47
CA LEU A 263 -16.92 -1.92 -5.96
C LEU A 263 -17.19 -2.15 -7.45
N GLY A 264 -16.15 -2.04 -8.25
CA GLY A 264 -16.20 -2.24 -9.69
C GLY A 264 -16.20 -3.71 -10.10
N PRO A 265 -16.42 -3.99 -11.40
CA PRO A 265 -16.32 -5.33 -11.93
C PRO A 265 -14.89 -5.87 -11.82
N ALA A 266 -14.78 -7.19 -11.65
CA ALA A 266 -13.53 -7.91 -11.75
C ALA A 266 -13.04 -7.93 -13.21
N VAL A 267 -11.79 -7.57 -13.43
CA VAL A 267 -11.17 -7.44 -14.74
C VAL A 267 -9.72 -7.94 -14.69
N ALA A 268 -9.12 -8.19 -15.84
CA ALA A 268 -7.68 -8.45 -15.92
C ALA A 268 -6.88 -7.24 -15.37
N PRO A 269 -5.70 -7.43 -14.77
CA PRO A 269 -4.91 -6.35 -14.17
C PRO A 269 -4.67 -5.15 -15.12
N HIS A 270 -4.39 -5.41 -16.38
CA HIS A 270 -4.22 -4.35 -17.40
C HIS A 270 -5.49 -3.54 -17.70
N ASP A 271 -6.65 -4.02 -17.29
CA ASP A 271 -7.94 -3.35 -17.47
C ASP A 271 -8.50 -2.76 -16.15
N ALA A 272 -7.70 -2.72 -15.08
CA ALA A 272 -8.10 -2.18 -13.78
C ALA A 272 -8.67 -0.75 -13.89
N TRP A 273 -8.15 0.06 -14.82
CA TRP A 273 -8.67 1.40 -15.12
C TRP A 273 -10.15 1.37 -15.56
N VAL A 274 -10.60 0.32 -16.28
CA VAL A 274 -12.01 0.15 -16.67
C VAL A 274 -12.88 -0.05 -15.43
N SER A 275 -12.45 -0.92 -14.50
CA SER A 275 -13.14 -1.11 -13.23
C SER A 275 -13.27 0.22 -12.46
N LEU A 276 -12.21 1.05 -12.43
CA LEU A 276 -12.25 2.37 -11.81
C LEU A 276 -13.22 3.33 -12.53
N VAL A 277 -13.25 3.35 -13.86
CA VAL A 277 -14.20 4.17 -14.63
C VAL A 277 -15.63 3.80 -14.28
N CYS A 278 -15.95 2.51 -14.25
CA CYS A 278 -17.28 2.04 -13.88
C CYS A 278 -17.70 2.51 -12.47
N VAL A 279 -16.79 2.38 -11.49
CA VAL A 279 -17.02 2.84 -10.12
C VAL A 279 -17.27 4.35 -10.05
N ARG A 280 -16.48 5.14 -10.77
CA ARG A 280 -16.64 6.60 -10.80
C ARG A 280 -17.96 7.05 -11.40
N LEU A 281 -18.38 6.42 -12.50
CA LEU A 281 -19.65 6.70 -13.12
C LEU A 281 -20.82 6.39 -12.15
N ALA A 282 -20.78 5.24 -11.48
CA ALA A 282 -21.80 4.85 -10.50
C ALA A 282 -21.84 5.82 -9.30
N LEU A 283 -20.68 6.19 -8.74
CA LEU A 283 -20.62 7.12 -7.61
C LEU A 283 -21.02 8.55 -7.98
N ASN A 284 -20.72 9.00 -9.20
CA ASN A 284 -21.17 10.31 -9.67
C ASN A 284 -22.68 10.33 -9.86
N HIS A 285 -23.23 9.29 -10.47
CA HIS A 285 -24.68 9.13 -10.60
C HIS A 285 -25.37 9.09 -9.23
N HIS A 286 -24.86 8.30 -8.28
CA HIS A 286 -25.37 8.23 -6.91
C HIS A 286 -25.43 9.62 -6.24
N ARG A 287 -24.38 10.44 -6.39
CA ARG A 287 -24.38 11.82 -5.90
C ARG A 287 -25.40 12.71 -6.60
N ASP A 288 -25.46 12.61 -7.94
CA ASP A 288 -26.28 13.51 -8.76
C ASP A 288 -27.77 13.24 -8.58
N THR A 289 -28.15 12.03 -8.15
CA THR A 289 -29.54 11.64 -7.79
C THR A 289 -29.90 11.96 -6.34
N GLY A 290 -28.97 12.51 -5.54
CA GLY A 290 -29.22 12.82 -4.14
C GLY A 290 -29.46 11.59 -3.26
N ALA A 291 -28.94 10.43 -3.67
CA ALA A 291 -29.06 9.20 -2.90
C ALA A 291 -28.34 9.32 -1.53
N PRO A 292 -28.81 8.61 -0.48
CA PRO A 292 -28.28 8.77 0.87
C PRO A 292 -26.83 8.37 0.98
N ASP A 293 -26.07 9.10 1.82
CA ASP A 293 -24.69 8.73 2.15
C ASP A 293 -24.64 7.40 2.93
N GLY A 294 -23.51 6.71 2.82
CA GLY A 294 -23.27 5.45 3.53
C GLY A 294 -23.69 4.20 2.74
N GLU A 295 -24.06 4.33 1.49
CA GLU A 295 -24.43 3.22 0.62
C GLU A 295 -23.19 2.55 -0.01
N PHE A 296 -23.25 1.21 -0.11
CA PHE A 296 -22.25 0.40 -0.81
C PHE A 296 -22.84 -0.15 -2.12
N LEU A 297 -22.27 0.29 -3.24
CA LEU A 297 -22.69 -0.06 -4.58
C LEU A 297 -21.85 -1.20 -5.16
N VAL A 298 -22.47 -2.26 -5.67
CA VAL A 298 -21.79 -3.29 -6.47
C VAL A 298 -22.09 -3.01 -7.93
N VAL A 299 -21.07 -2.61 -8.67
CA VAL A 299 -21.22 -2.07 -10.03
C VAL A 299 -21.23 -3.18 -11.08
N GLY A 300 -20.62 -4.34 -10.79
CA GLY A 300 -20.52 -5.46 -11.71
C GLY A 300 -21.88 -5.95 -12.26
N ASP A 301 -22.92 -5.90 -11.44
CA ASP A 301 -24.26 -6.36 -11.78
C ASP A 301 -25.05 -5.34 -12.63
N ARG A 302 -24.52 -4.13 -12.82
CA ARG A 302 -25.22 -2.99 -13.46
C ARG A 302 -24.43 -2.38 -14.61
N LEU A 303 -23.65 -3.18 -15.34
CA LEU A 303 -22.76 -2.68 -16.41
C LEU A 303 -23.52 -1.97 -17.54
N ALA A 304 -24.73 -2.39 -17.86
CA ALA A 304 -25.58 -1.71 -18.87
C ALA A 304 -25.91 -0.27 -18.42
N ASP A 305 -26.32 -0.09 -17.16
CA ASP A 305 -26.61 1.24 -16.60
C ASP A 305 -25.36 2.12 -16.62
N VAL A 306 -24.22 1.58 -16.20
CA VAL A 306 -22.94 2.29 -16.19
C VAL A 306 -22.51 2.69 -17.59
N HIS A 307 -22.70 1.83 -18.59
CA HIS A 307 -22.43 2.15 -20.00
C HIS A 307 -23.29 3.36 -20.47
N LEU A 308 -24.54 3.37 -20.15
CA LEU A 308 -25.45 4.47 -20.49
C LEU A 308 -25.08 5.77 -19.75
N LEU A 309 -24.63 5.67 -18.49
CA LEU A 309 -24.14 6.82 -17.72
C LEU A 309 -22.86 7.42 -18.34
N GLY A 310 -21.96 6.59 -18.84
CA GLY A 310 -20.76 7.03 -19.55
C GLY A 310 -21.04 7.82 -20.82
N GLY A 311 -22.12 7.47 -21.50
CA GLY A 311 -22.61 8.14 -22.70
C GLY A 311 -23.65 9.25 -22.45
N ALA A 312 -23.81 9.71 -21.22
CA ALA A 312 -24.92 10.61 -20.82
C ALA A 312 -25.10 11.89 -21.64
N PRO A 313 -24.05 12.62 -22.10
CA PRO A 313 -24.24 13.77 -23.01
C PRO A 313 -24.82 13.38 -24.37
N ILE A 314 -24.32 12.27 -24.94
CA ILE A 314 -24.81 11.73 -26.22
C ILE A 314 -26.23 11.19 -26.05
N GLY A 315 -26.51 10.54 -24.93
CA GLY A 315 -27.85 10.03 -24.58
C GLY A 315 -28.91 11.12 -24.46
N ARG A 316 -28.53 12.36 -24.08
CA ARG A 316 -29.45 13.52 -24.13
C ARG A 316 -29.82 13.88 -25.57
N LEU A 317 -28.81 14.08 -26.42
CA LEU A 317 -29.02 14.39 -27.82
C LEU A 317 -29.88 13.32 -28.51
N LEU A 318 -29.63 12.05 -28.18
CA LEU A 318 -30.39 10.93 -28.68
C LEU A 318 -31.84 10.99 -28.16
N GLY A 319 -32.05 11.33 -26.90
CA GLY A 319 -33.38 11.52 -26.29
C GLY A 319 -34.17 12.61 -26.96
N ASP A 320 -33.59 13.79 -27.15
CA ASP A 320 -34.19 14.92 -27.82
C ASP A 320 -34.64 14.56 -29.26
N ARG A 321 -33.78 13.85 -29.97
CA ARG A 321 -34.01 13.42 -31.35
C ARG A 321 -35.08 12.33 -31.48
N THR A 322 -35.12 11.36 -30.56
CA THR A 322 -35.98 10.18 -30.67
C THR A 322 -37.28 10.32 -29.87
N LEU A 323 -37.20 10.93 -28.67
CA LEU A 323 -38.35 11.02 -27.74
C LEU A 323 -38.93 12.42 -27.62
N GLY A 324 -38.39 13.43 -28.30
CA GLY A 324 -38.86 14.82 -28.25
C GLY A 324 -40.35 15.00 -28.59
N VAL A 325 -40.89 14.10 -29.40
CA VAL A 325 -42.37 14.07 -29.70
C VAL A 325 -43.22 13.80 -28.46
N LEU A 326 -42.66 13.20 -27.40
CA LEU A 326 -43.36 12.98 -26.13
C LEU A 326 -43.36 14.25 -25.26
N ASP A 327 -42.36 15.11 -25.39
CA ASP A 327 -42.18 16.31 -24.55
C ASP A 327 -43.26 17.40 -24.85
N GLY A 328 -43.89 17.33 -26.02
CA GLY A 328 -45.07 18.16 -26.37
C GLY A 328 -46.37 17.72 -25.73
N LEU A 329 -46.39 16.64 -24.95
CA LEU A 329 -47.62 16.09 -24.33
C LEU A 329 -47.68 16.47 -22.84
N PRO A 330 -48.92 16.52 -22.25
CA PRO A 330 -49.06 16.66 -20.80
C PRO A 330 -48.29 15.56 -20.06
N ALA A 331 -47.54 15.93 -18.99
CA ALA A 331 -46.58 15.07 -18.30
C ALA A 331 -47.10 13.66 -17.97
N GLY A 332 -48.29 13.53 -17.40
CA GLY A 332 -48.87 12.22 -17.07
C GLY A 332 -49.27 11.38 -18.33
N ARG A 333 -49.46 12.00 -19.50
CA ARG A 333 -49.68 11.28 -20.76
C ARG A 333 -48.35 10.85 -21.37
N ALA A 334 -47.38 11.74 -21.36
CA ALA A 334 -46.01 11.44 -21.82
C ALA A 334 -45.41 10.26 -21.05
N ALA A 335 -45.50 10.26 -19.73
CA ALA A 335 -45.02 9.16 -18.87
C ALA A 335 -45.68 7.82 -19.23
N ARG A 336 -46.98 7.77 -19.32
CA ARG A 336 -47.74 6.53 -19.70
C ARG A 336 -47.36 6.02 -21.10
N LEU A 337 -47.09 6.92 -22.06
CA LEU A 337 -46.69 6.52 -23.40
C LEU A 337 -45.25 6.05 -23.43
N ALA A 338 -44.34 6.69 -22.65
CA ALA A 338 -42.96 6.25 -22.49
C ALA A 338 -42.88 4.83 -21.88
N GLU A 339 -43.64 4.55 -20.80
CA GLU A 339 -43.77 3.21 -20.22
C GLU A 339 -44.31 2.18 -21.25
N THR A 340 -45.29 2.58 -22.05
CA THR A 340 -45.87 1.70 -23.08
C THR A 340 -44.88 1.44 -24.21
N LEU A 341 -44.11 2.44 -24.62
CA LEU A 341 -43.04 2.30 -25.61
C LEU A 341 -41.94 1.38 -25.08
N GLU A 342 -41.48 1.55 -23.85
CA GLU A 342 -40.48 0.68 -23.24
C GLU A 342 -40.97 -0.77 -23.18
N ALA A 343 -42.20 -1.00 -22.71
CA ALA A 343 -42.78 -2.33 -22.67
C ALA A 343 -42.89 -2.98 -24.08
N LEU A 344 -43.21 -2.18 -25.10
CA LEU A 344 -43.20 -2.63 -26.50
C LEU A 344 -41.80 -3.04 -26.98
N LEU A 345 -40.82 -2.18 -26.72
CA LEU A 345 -39.43 -2.41 -27.19
C LEU A 345 -38.76 -3.57 -26.47
N MET A 346 -39.14 -3.84 -25.22
CA MET A 346 -38.62 -4.94 -24.42
C MET A 346 -39.39 -6.25 -24.61
N SER A 347 -40.58 -6.22 -25.23
CA SER A 347 -41.36 -7.44 -25.47
C SER A 347 -40.86 -8.18 -26.71
N TRP A 348 -40.77 -9.51 -26.63
CA TRP A 348 -40.24 -10.36 -27.70
C TRP A 348 -41.11 -10.31 -28.97
N GLY A 349 -42.40 -10.55 -28.82
CA GLY A 349 -43.39 -10.55 -29.96
C GLY A 349 -43.94 -9.20 -30.32
N ARG A 350 -43.69 -8.19 -29.50
CA ARG A 350 -44.18 -6.79 -29.68
C ARG A 350 -45.67 -6.70 -29.89
N THR A 351 -46.42 -7.52 -29.21
CA THR A 351 -47.88 -7.62 -29.33
C THR A 351 -48.59 -6.86 -28.21
N ALA A 352 -49.85 -6.40 -28.52
CA ALA A 352 -50.63 -5.73 -27.51
C ALA A 352 -50.94 -6.60 -26.25
N PRO A 353 -51.15 -7.93 -26.35
CA PRO A 353 -51.26 -8.79 -25.16
C PRO A 353 -50.00 -8.85 -24.30
N GLU A 354 -48.80 -8.87 -24.90
CA GLU A 354 -47.52 -8.85 -24.16
C GLU A 354 -47.32 -7.53 -23.42
N VAL A 355 -47.54 -6.42 -24.11
CA VAL A 355 -47.48 -5.07 -23.51
C VAL A 355 -48.52 -4.93 -22.38
N ALA A 356 -49.73 -5.43 -22.58
CA ALA A 356 -50.79 -5.42 -21.56
C ALA A 356 -50.35 -6.18 -20.30
N ARG A 357 -49.74 -7.35 -20.48
CA ARG A 357 -49.25 -8.17 -19.37
C ARG A 357 -48.08 -7.49 -18.64
N ALA A 358 -47.15 -6.91 -19.39
CA ALA A 358 -45.97 -6.21 -18.80
C ALA A 358 -46.40 -5.00 -17.97
N LEU A 359 -47.44 -4.29 -18.36
CA LEU A 359 -47.91 -3.08 -17.70
C LEU A 359 -49.09 -3.31 -16.72
N GLY A 360 -49.61 -4.55 -16.59
CA GLY A 360 -50.79 -4.85 -15.76
C GLY A 360 -52.05 -4.14 -16.20
N ILE A 361 -52.27 -3.89 -17.51
CA ILE A 361 -53.41 -3.16 -18.06
C ILE A 361 -54.26 -4.07 -18.98
N HIS A 362 -55.49 -3.65 -19.23
CA HIS A 362 -56.38 -4.39 -20.14
C HIS A 362 -55.84 -4.36 -21.59
N PRO A 363 -55.90 -5.47 -22.38
CA PRO A 363 -55.39 -5.53 -23.75
C PRO A 363 -55.96 -4.46 -24.70
N GLN A 364 -57.20 -4.04 -24.54
CA GLN A 364 -57.76 -2.94 -25.33
C GLN A 364 -57.08 -1.60 -25.02
N THR A 365 -56.71 -1.35 -23.76
CA THR A 365 -55.99 -0.15 -23.37
C THR A 365 -54.60 -0.16 -23.99
N ALA A 366 -53.91 -1.30 -23.98
CA ALA A 366 -52.60 -1.47 -24.66
C ALA A 366 -52.74 -1.20 -26.16
N ARG A 367 -53.72 -1.80 -26.83
CA ARG A 367 -53.96 -1.54 -28.27
C ARG A 367 -54.21 -0.07 -28.58
N LYS A 368 -54.96 0.66 -27.73
CA LYS A 368 -55.19 2.09 -27.89
C LYS A 368 -53.91 2.90 -27.73
N ARG A 369 -53.08 2.59 -26.73
CA ARG A 369 -51.83 3.27 -26.52
C ARG A 369 -50.81 2.97 -27.63
N LEU A 370 -50.70 1.73 -28.11
CA LEU A 370 -49.85 1.33 -29.21
C LEU A 370 -50.20 2.04 -30.53
N ARG A 371 -51.48 2.10 -30.87
CA ARG A 371 -51.94 2.89 -32.03
C ARG A 371 -51.58 4.37 -31.91
N HIS A 372 -51.66 4.91 -30.69
CA HIS A 372 -51.25 6.30 -30.44
C HIS A 372 -49.76 6.52 -30.61
N LEU A 373 -48.92 5.58 -30.16
CA LEU A 373 -47.49 5.59 -30.38
C LEU A 373 -47.12 5.49 -31.86
N ASP A 374 -47.84 4.62 -32.60
CA ASP A 374 -47.59 4.45 -34.04
C ASP A 374 -47.85 5.76 -34.82
N VAL A 375 -48.97 6.43 -34.52
CA VAL A 375 -49.28 7.75 -35.08
C VAL A 375 -48.27 8.82 -34.63
N LEU A 376 -47.91 8.84 -33.35
CA LEU A 376 -47.00 9.86 -32.80
C LEU A 376 -45.61 9.76 -33.36
N PHE A 377 -45.15 8.55 -33.62
CA PHE A 377 -43.83 8.27 -34.18
C PHE A 377 -43.81 8.13 -35.72
N ASP A 378 -44.96 8.37 -36.35
CA ASP A 378 -45.10 8.36 -37.83
C ASP A 378 -44.53 7.09 -38.48
N GLY A 379 -44.86 5.92 -37.97
CA GLY A 379 -44.40 4.63 -38.47
C GLY A 379 -42.89 4.32 -38.21
N ARG A 380 -42.11 5.22 -37.62
CA ARG A 380 -40.68 5.01 -37.34
C ARG A 380 -40.44 3.82 -36.43
N LEU A 381 -41.42 3.38 -35.67
CA LEU A 381 -41.30 2.18 -34.84
C LEU A 381 -41.19 0.87 -35.65
N ALA A 382 -41.42 0.91 -36.95
CA ALA A 382 -41.15 -0.20 -37.86
C ALA A 382 -39.63 -0.40 -38.11
N ASP A 383 -38.85 0.71 -38.05
CA ASP A 383 -37.41 0.65 -38.24
C ASP A 383 -36.66 0.07 -37.02
N PRO A 384 -35.88 -1.03 -37.18
CA PRO A 384 -35.10 -1.62 -36.10
C PRO A 384 -34.07 -0.68 -35.49
N GLY A 385 -33.40 0.17 -36.31
CA GLY A 385 -32.42 1.14 -35.87
C GLY A 385 -33.03 2.17 -34.94
N PHE A 386 -34.19 2.74 -35.36
CA PHE A 386 -34.91 3.68 -34.52
C PHE A 386 -35.40 3.08 -33.20
N ARG A 387 -35.85 1.84 -33.23
CA ARG A 387 -36.25 1.14 -31.99
C ARG A 387 -35.10 1.01 -31.00
N PHE A 388 -33.92 0.67 -31.49
CA PHE A 388 -32.72 0.58 -30.65
C PHE A 388 -32.37 1.94 -30.06
N GLU A 389 -32.32 2.99 -30.88
CA GLU A 389 -32.08 4.37 -30.43
C GLU A 389 -33.12 4.83 -29.39
N ALA A 390 -34.42 4.55 -29.61
CA ALA A 390 -35.50 4.90 -28.70
C ALA A 390 -35.35 4.15 -27.35
N LEU A 391 -34.97 2.87 -27.38
CA LEU A 391 -34.74 2.10 -26.14
C LEU A 391 -33.54 2.66 -25.36
N LEU A 392 -32.42 2.97 -26.00
CA LEU A 392 -31.29 3.62 -25.35
C LEU A 392 -31.67 4.96 -24.73
N ALA A 393 -32.43 5.77 -25.45
CA ALA A 393 -32.93 7.07 -24.99
C ALA A 393 -33.82 6.92 -23.75
N LEU A 394 -34.80 5.99 -23.78
CA LEU A 394 -35.66 5.71 -22.65
C LEU A 394 -34.89 5.26 -21.41
N ARG A 395 -33.96 4.33 -21.56
CA ARG A 395 -33.13 3.83 -20.47
C ARG A 395 -32.23 4.93 -19.89
N THR A 396 -31.61 5.73 -20.75
CA THR A 396 -30.79 6.87 -20.31
C THR A 396 -31.63 7.91 -19.58
N ARG A 397 -32.88 8.17 -20.02
CA ARG A 397 -33.83 9.09 -19.38
C ARG A 397 -34.27 8.57 -18.00
N ALA A 398 -34.57 7.27 -17.90
CA ALA A 398 -34.95 6.63 -16.65
C ALA A 398 -33.88 6.64 -15.56
N LEU A 399 -32.59 6.59 -15.95
CA LEU A 399 -31.47 6.70 -15.02
C LEU A 399 -31.28 8.12 -14.44
N ARG A 400 -31.95 9.13 -15.01
CA ARG A 400 -31.79 10.54 -14.61
C ARG A 400 -32.95 11.08 -13.77
N GLY A 401 -33.98 10.27 -13.61
CA GLY A 401 -35.15 10.54 -12.77
C GLY A 401 -36.08 11.47 -13.16
#